data_3877b64be45b5ea67bf102b0ad5ac051
#
_entry.id   3877b64be45b5ea67bf102b0ad5ac051
#
_cell.length_a   1.000
_cell.length_b   1.000
_cell.length_c   1.000
_cell.angle_alpha   90.00
_cell.angle_beta   90.00
_cell.angle_gamma   90.00
#
_symmetry.space_group_name_H-M   'P 1'
#
loop_
_entity.id
_entity.type
_entity.pdbx_description
1 polymer ?
#
loop_
_entity_poly.entity_id
_entity_poly.type
_entity_poly.pdbx_seq_one_letter_code
_entity_poly.pdbx_strand_id
1 'polypeptide(L)'
;MLMNELRYHLGQNARLGALATLLTFGTSAFPPVVLGEIYQYVDGEGTIHLTNVPSDPRFKKVMSESTTPRPRIPANQFEQAILRYSTEHRLHPALLRAVIKAESDFDPTAISKAGAVGLMQLMPETAVKLAVRNPYDPEENIGGGARHLRYLLDRFHEDLPLALAAYNAGEHRVDQYRTLPPIDETRHYVTKVLRFYRAFLYNGIRTPSARVSSSIRVSRSQPLAAWHP
;
A
#
# COMPACT_ATOMS: atom_id res chain seq x y z
N MET A 1 23.69 -58.18 -16.05
CA MET A 1 23.46 -59.02 -17.20
C MET A 1 23.05 -58.17 -18.38
N LEU A 2 24.02 -57.99 -19.30
CA LEU A 2 23.95 -57.66 -20.73
C LEU A 2 23.36 -56.28 -21.09
N MET A 3 24.17 -55.26 -21.40
CA MET A 3 25.05 -55.03 -22.60
C MET A 3 24.32 -55.20 -23.94
N ASN A 4 24.27 -54.06 -24.67
CA ASN A 4 24.71 -53.87 -26.06
C ASN A 4 24.30 -52.49 -26.53
N GLU A 5 25.28 -51.60 -26.73
CA GLU A 5 26.25 -51.37 -27.82
C GLU A 5 25.63 -51.16 -29.22
N LEU A 6 25.90 -49.92 -29.71
CA LEU A 6 26.62 -49.52 -30.93
C LEU A 6 25.83 -49.51 -32.26
N ARG A 7 25.87 -48.46 -33.08
CA ARG A 7 27.02 -48.00 -33.90
C ARG A 7 26.69 -46.81 -34.79
N TYR A 8 27.66 -45.95 -34.89
CA TYR A 8 28.02 -44.99 -35.91
C TYR A 8 27.59 -45.26 -37.35
N HIS A 9 27.24 -44.19 -38.09
CA HIS A 9 27.73 -43.97 -39.45
C HIS A 9 27.95 -42.49 -39.73
N LEU A 10 29.22 -42.15 -39.98
CA LEU A 10 29.68 -40.91 -40.61
C LEU A 10 29.35 -40.94 -42.11
N GLY A 11 28.95 -39.83 -42.68
CA GLY A 11 28.87 -39.56 -44.08
C GLY A 11 29.11 -38.08 -44.36
N GLN A 12 30.35 -37.77 -44.75
CA GLN A 12 30.77 -36.43 -45.22
C GLN A 12 30.12 -36.15 -46.57
N ASN A 13 29.70 -34.91 -46.79
CA ASN A 13 30.04 -34.20 -48.01
C ASN A 13 29.77 -32.71 -47.84
N ALA A 14 30.84 -31.94 -48.09
CA ALA A 14 30.91 -30.51 -48.12
C ALA A 14 30.19 -29.92 -49.32
N ARG A 15 29.45 -28.81 -49.13
CA ARG A 15 29.37 -27.73 -50.12
C ARG A 15 29.14 -26.40 -49.40
N LEU A 16 30.05 -25.48 -49.63
CA LEU A 16 29.97 -24.07 -49.26
C LEU A 16 28.75 -23.42 -49.92
N GLY A 17 27.97 -22.75 -49.11
CA GLY A 17 26.95 -21.79 -49.54
C GLY A 17 26.77 -20.76 -48.45
N ALA A 18 27.39 -19.59 -48.65
CA ALA A 18 27.21 -18.45 -47.77
C ALA A 18 25.76 -17.95 -47.91
N LEU A 19 24.97 -18.17 -46.88
CA LEU A 19 23.67 -17.49 -46.74
C LEU A 19 23.74 -16.62 -45.48
N ALA A 20 23.72 -15.31 -45.70
CA ALA A 20 23.59 -14.32 -44.66
C ALA A 20 22.20 -14.48 -44.00
N THR A 21 22.15 -15.08 -42.83
CA THR A 21 20.94 -15.16 -42.05
C THR A 21 20.78 -13.82 -41.28
N LEU A 22 19.88 -13.00 -41.80
CA LEU A 22 19.39 -11.81 -41.11
C LEU A 22 18.73 -12.28 -39.79
N LEU A 23 19.37 -12.05 -38.67
CA LEU A 23 18.75 -12.19 -37.33
C LEU A 23 17.71 -11.08 -37.17
N THR A 24 16.48 -11.35 -37.55
CA THR A 24 15.35 -10.54 -37.11
C THR A 24 15.16 -10.79 -35.61
N PHE A 25 15.55 -9.81 -34.80
CA PHE A 25 15.12 -9.74 -33.40
C PHE A 25 13.59 -9.63 -33.40
N GLY A 26 12.93 -10.74 -33.21
CA GLY A 26 11.50 -10.75 -32.91
C GLY A 26 11.30 -10.01 -31.58
N THR A 27 10.73 -8.82 -31.66
CA THR A 27 10.18 -8.15 -30.49
C THR A 27 9.11 -9.07 -29.92
N SER A 28 9.44 -9.73 -28.79
CA SER A 28 8.47 -10.46 -27.99
C SER A 28 7.45 -9.42 -27.50
N ALA A 29 6.39 -9.25 -28.24
CA ALA A 29 5.23 -8.50 -27.78
C ALA A 29 4.63 -9.30 -26.62
N PHE A 30 4.92 -8.88 -25.38
CA PHE A 30 4.14 -9.34 -24.25
C PHE A 30 2.67 -9.01 -24.55
N PRO A 31 1.75 -9.98 -24.43
CA PRO A 31 0.34 -9.66 -24.62
C PRO A 31 -0.03 -8.55 -23.66
N PRO A 32 -0.83 -7.56 -24.10
CA PRO A 32 -1.28 -6.51 -23.20
C PRO A 32 -2.00 -7.19 -22.03
N VAL A 33 -1.60 -6.84 -20.81
CA VAL A 33 -2.33 -7.25 -19.62
C VAL A 33 -3.73 -6.68 -19.76
N VAL A 34 -4.69 -7.54 -20.09
CA VAL A 34 -6.10 -7.17 -20.10
C VAL A 34 -6.51 -7.02 -18.64
N LEU A 35 -6.48 -5.79 -18.18
CA LEU A 35 -6.96 -5.42 -16.86
C LEU A 35 -8.47 -5.67 -16.84
N GLY A 36 -8.91 -6.56 -15.96
CA GLY A 36 -10.28 -7.04 -15.94
C GLY A 36 -11.26 -5.94 -15.54
N GLU A 37 -12.31 -5.78 -16.35
CA GLU A 37 -13.46 -4.94 -16.01
C GLU A 37 -14.24 -5.59 -14.85
N ILE A 38 -14.69 -4.81 -13.88
CA ILE A 38 -15.52 -5.30 -12.78
C ILE A 38 -16.97 -4.93 -13.05
N TYR A 39 -17.84 -5.90 -12.93
CA TYR A 39 -19.28 -5.77 -13.09
C TYR A 39 -19.98 -6.05 -11.76
N GLN A 40 -21.04 -5.32 -11.50
CA GLN A 40 -21.86 -5.43 -10.29
C GLN A 40 -23.31 -5.72 -10.65
N TYR A 41 -23.95 -6.55 -9.84
CA TYR A 41 -25.39 -6.76 -9.79
C TYR A 41 -25.87 -6.75 -8.33
N VAL A 42 -26.98 -6.11 -8.07
CA VAL A 42 -27.66 -6.13 -6.75
C VAL A 42 -28.93 -6.95 -6.88
N ASP A 43 -29.06 -7.99 -6.08
CA ASP A 43 -30.27 -8.83 -6.09
C ASP A 43 -31.44 -8.19 -5.34
N GLY A 44 -32.60 -8.88 -5.34
CA GLY A 44 -33.83 -8.40 -4.67
C GLY A 44 -33.71 -8.33 -3.14
N GLU A 45 -32.70 -8.93 -2.54
CA GLU A 45 -32.42 -8.93 -1.10
C GLU A 45 -31.38 -7.85 -0.72
N GLY A 46 -30.86 -7.10 -1.72
CA GLY A 46 -29.87 -6.06 -1.51
C GLY A 46 -28.42 -6.57 -1.48
N THR A 47 -28.17 -7.86 -1.80
CA THR A 47 -26.84 -8.43 -1.85
C THR A 47 -26.13 -7.98 -3.12
N ILE A 48 -24.88 -7.52 -2.96
CA ILE A 48 -24.03 -7.05 -4.07
C ILE A 48 -23.21 -8.22 -4.59
N HIS A 49 -23.40 -8.57 -5.85
CA HIS A 49 -22.60 -9.56 -6.57
C HIS A 49 -21.59 -8.86 -7.45
N LEU A 50 -20.30 -9.23 -7.34
CA LEU A 50 -19.22 -8.70 -8.15
C LEU A 50 -18.58 -9.81 -8.99
N THR A 51 -18.29 -9.53 -10.26
CA THR A 51 -17.62 -10.47 -11.17
C THR A 51 -16.79 -9.73 -12.21
N ASN A 52 -15.73 -10.36 -12.68
CA ASN A 52 -14.95 -9.90 -13.85
C ASN A 52 -15.38 -10.59 -15.15
N VAL A 53 -16.29 -11.58 -15.06
CA VAL A 53 -16.85 -12.33 -16.20
C VAL A 53 -18.35 -12.36 -16.07
N PRO A 54 -19.08 -11.30 -16.51
CA PRO A 54 -20.53 -11.23 -16.38
C PRO A 54 -21.18 -12.29 -17.28
N SER A 55 -21.91 -13.22 -16.68
CA SER A 55 -22.72 -14.24 -17.38
C SER A 55 -24.21 -13.88 -17.43
N ASP A 56 -24.63 -12.81 -16.77
CA ASP A 56 -26.01 -12.37 -16.64
C ASP A 56 -26.13 -10.91 -17.09
N PRO A 57 -27.13 -10.55 -17.93
CA PRO A 57 -27.32 -9.18 -18.44
C PRO A 57 -27.65 -8.15 -17.36
N ARG A 58 -27.99 -8.56 -16.13
CA ARG A 58 -28.23 -7.66 -15.01
C ARG A 58 -26.95 -7.05 -14.44
N PHE A 59 -25.79 -7.66 -14.71
CA PHE A 59 -24.51 -7.11 -14.30
C PHE A 59 -24.22 -5.82 -15.07
N LYS A 60 -24.03 -4.74 -14.32
CA LYS A 60 -23.63 -3.43 -14.85
C LYS A 60 -22.16 -3.20 -14.59
N LYS A 61 -21.44 -2.70 -15.58
CA LYS A 61 -20.03 -2.33 -15.44
C LYS A 61 -19.88 -1.20 -14.40
N VAL A 62 -19.13 -1.46 -13.34
CA VAL A 62 -18.93 -0.50 -12.23
C VAL A 62 -17.56 0.16 -12.31
N MET A 63 -16.56 -0.53 -12.86
CA MET A 63 -15.22 -0.01 -13.05
C MET A 63 -14.70 -0.30 -14.44
N SER A 64 -14.32 0.76 -15.14
CA SER A 64 -13.35 0.76 -16.22
C SER A 64 -12.04 1.23 -15.61
N GLU A 65 -10.99 0.45 -15.67
CA GLU A 65 -9.68 0.99 -15.39
C GLU A 65 -9.38 2.07 -16.42
N SER A 66 -9.48 3.31 -15.98
CA SER A 66 -9.00 4.44 -16.75
C SER A 66 -7.48 4.34 -16.78
N THR A 67 -6.92 4.22 -17.98
CA THR A 67 -5.46 4.27 -18.24
C THR A 67 -4.85 5.66 -17.98
N THR A 68 -5.62 6.61 -17.46
CA THR A 68 -5.09 7.88 -17.01
C THR A 68 -4.33 7.64 -15.70
N PRO A 69 -3.06 8.08 -15.59
CA PRO A 69 -2.34 8.05 -14.32
C PRO A 69 -3.21 8.75 -13.28
N ARG A 70 -3.67 8.02 -12.25
CA ARG A 70 -4.41 8.65 -11.15
C ARG A 70 -3.52 9.74 -10.56
N PRO A 71 -4.05 10.96 -10.34
CA PRO A 71 -3.30 11.98 -9.64
C PRO A 71 -2.82 11.39 -8.31
N ARG A 72 -1.50 11.37 -8.09
CA ARG A 72 -0.97 10.99 -6.77
C ARG A 72 -1.48 12.00 -5.77
N ILE A 73 -2.36 11.55 -4.89
CA ILE A 73 -2.86 12.38 -3.80
C ILE A 73 -1.66 12.69 -2.89
N PRO A 74 -1.35 13.96 -2.61
CA PRO A 74 -0.24 14.29 -1.74
C PRO A 74 -0.40 13.62 -0.37
N ALA A 75 0.65 12.99 0.14
CA ALA A 75 0.62 12.31 1.44
C ALA A 75 0.21 13.22 2.62
N ASN A 76 0.33 14.54 2.47
CA ASN A 76 -0.09 15.53 3.45
C ASN A 76 -1.61 15.75 3.51
N GLN A 77 -2.38 15.27 2.52
CA GLN A 77 -3.84 15.42 2.52
C GLN A 77 -4.50 14.68 3.70
N PHE A 78 -3.90 13.59 4.17
CA PHE A 78 -4.43 12.80 5.27
C PHE A 78 -3.76 13.11 6.62
N GLU A 79 -2.94 14.16 6.66
CA GLU A 79 -2.10 14.47 7.82
C GLU A 79 -2.92 14.73 9.08
N GLN A 80 -4.05 15.43 8.96
CA GLN A 80 -4.93 15.73 10.11
C GLN A 80 -5.54 14.44 10.69
N ALA A 81 -6.03 13.54 9.83
CA ALA A 81 -6.55 12.23 10.26
C ALA A 81 -5.46 11.39 10.93
N ILE A 82 -4.26 11.35 10.32
CA ILE A 82 -3.11 10.63 10.88
C ILE A 82 -2.75 11.16 12.27
N LEU A 83 -2.64 12.47 12.44
CA LEU A 83 -2.29 13.06 13.73
C LEU A 83 -3.37 12.82 14.78
N ARG A 84 -4.64 12.98 14.40
CA ARG A 84 -5.80 12.75 15.27
C ARG A 84 -5.81 11.30 15.79
N TYR A 85 -5.83 10.32 14.89
CA TYR A 85 -5.93 8.92 15.28
C TYR A 85 -4.64 8.36 15.90
N SER A 86 -3.49 8.93 15.56
CA SER A 86 -2.25 8.63 16.28
C SER A 86 -2.33 9.04 17.75
N THR A 87 -2.85 10.23 18.04
CA THR A 87 -3.06 10.71 19.42
C THR A 87 -4.10 9.87 20.15
N GLU A 88 -5.26 9.65 19.51
CA GLU A 88 -6.38 8.89 20.08
C GLU A 88 -5.98 7.46 20.46
N HIS A 89 -5.21 6.79 19.60
CA HIS A 89 -4.79 5.40 19.79
C HIS A 89 -3.37 5.25 20.33
N ARG A 90 -2.72 6.31 20.82
CA ARG A 90 -1.35 6.28 21.37
C ARG A 90 -0.36 5.61 20.43
N LEU A 91 -0.44 5.94 19.14
CA LEU A 91 0.48 5.50 18.10
C LEU A 91 1.42 6.65 17.73
N HIS A 92 2.65 6.32 17.31
CA HIS A 92 3.51 7.33 16.75
C HIS A 92 3.02 7.72 15.33
N PRO A 93 2.84 9.04 14.99
CA PRO A 93 2.35 9.43 13.67
C PRO A 93 3.18 8.90 12.51
N ALA A 94 4.51 8.79 12.70
CA ALA A 94 5.39 8.20 11.69
C ALA A 94 5.11 6.71 11.45
N LEU A 95 4.67 5.96 12.48
CA LEU A 95 4.28 4.56 12.33
C LEU A 95 3.01 4.44 11.49
N LEU A 96 1.99 5.24 11.79
CA LEU A 96 0.74 5.23 11.03
C LEU A 96 0.97 5.59 9.56
N ARG A 97 1.81 6.63 9.29
CA ARG A 97 2.25 6.95 7.92
C ARG A 97 2.98 5.80 7.23
N ALA A 98 3.81 5.07 7.98
CA ALA A 98 4.58 3.96 7.43
C ALA A 98 3.68 2.79 7.02
N VAL A 99 2.66 2.48 7.82
CA VAL A 99 1.66 1.46 7.48
C VAL A 99 0.87 1.90 6.25
N ILE A 100 0.30 3.11 6.23
CA ILE A 100 -0.43 3.64 5.07
C ILE A 100 0.43 3.61 3.79
N LYS A 101 1.70 4.02 3.90
CA LYS A 101 2.65 3.97 2.78
C LYS A 101 2.91 2.55 2.28
N ALA A 102 2.99 1.59 3.18
CA ALA A 102 3.22 0.20 2.84
C ALA A 102 1.98 -0.46 2.22
N GLU A 103 0.79 -0.13 2.70
CA GLU A 103 -0.48 -0.73 2.30
C GLU A 103 -0.96 -0.20 0.93
N SER A 104 -1.03 1.11 0.78
CA SER A 104 -1.69 1.73 -0.37
C SER A 104 -0.85 2.78 -1.12
N ASP A 105 0.34 3.11 -0.63
CA ASP A 105 1.08 4.29 -1.12
C ASP A 105 0.25 5.59 -1.03
N PHE A 106 -0.59 5.71 0.01
CA PHE A 106 -1.54 6.80 0.22
C PHE A 106 -2.67 6.89 -0.84
N ASP A 107 -3.04 5.78 -1.49
CA ASP A 107 -4.20 5.74 -2.37
C ASP A 107 -5.46 5.33 -1.57
N PRO A 108 -6.43 6.23 -1.32
CA PRO A 108 -7.64 5.93 -0.58
C PRO A 108 -8.59 4.99 -1.35
N THR A 109 -8.37 4.83 -2.65
CA THR A 109 -9.19 3.99 -3.52
C THR A 109 -8.54 2.63 -3.82
N ALA A 110 -7.39 2.33 -3.19
CA ALA A 110 -6.68 1.09 -3.43
C ALA A 110 -7.52 -0.14 -3.05
N ILE A 111 -7.51 -1.14 -3.93
CA ILE A 111 -8.13 -2.45 -3.67
C ILE A 111 -7.08 -3.51 -3.98
N SER A 112 -6.82 -4.40 -3.00
CA SER A 112 -5.92 -5.53 -3.21
C SER A 112 -6.60 -6.66 -3.98
N LYS A 113 -5.80 -7.62 -4.48
CA LYS A 113 -6.34 -8.86 -5.10
C LYS A 113 -7.19 -9.68 -4.14
N ALA A 114 -6.95 -9.58 -2.84
CA ALA A 114 -7.70 -10.26 -1.80
C ALA A 114 -8.95 -9.49 -1.34
N GLY A 115 -9.19 -8.29 -1.88
CA GLY A 115 -10.35 -7.46 -1.54
C GLY A 115 -10.13 -6.51 -0.35
N ALA A 116 -8.90 -6.32 0.12
CA ALA A 116 -8.61 -5.28 1.12
C ALA A 116 -8.74 -3.89 0.50
N VAL A 117 -9.24 -2.91 1.27
CA VAL A 117 -9.69 -1.61 0.74
C VAL A 117 -9.06 -0.44 1.47
N GLY A 118 -8.71 0.59 0.71
CA GLY A 118 -8.39 1.93 1.19
C GLY A 118 -6.97 2.12 1.70
N LEU A 119 -6.75 3.23 2.42
CA LEU A 119 -5.44 3.69 2.86
C LEU A 119 -4.67 2.67 3.71
N MET A 120 -5.37 1.97 4.60
CA MET A 120 -4.80 0.97 5.51
C MET A 120 -5.20 -0.47 5.16
N GLN A 121 -5.74 -0.68 3.94
CA GLN A 121 -6.07 -1.99 3.36
C GLN A 121 -6.86 -2.88 4.32
N LEU A 122 -8.01 -2.39 4.77
CA LEU A 122 -8.89 -3.17 5.63
C LEU A 122 -9.64 -4.23 4.82
N MET A 123 -9.55 -5.48 5.27
CA MET A 123 -10.42 -6.54 4.75
C MET A 123 -11.87 -6.25 5.11
N PRO A 124 -12.85 -6.59 4.26
CA PRO A 124 -14.27 -6.31 4.53
C PRO A 124 -14.75 -6.78 5.90
N GLU A 125 -14.43 -8.00 6.30
CA GLU A 125 -14.75 -8.53 7.62
C GLU A 125 -14.12 -7.73 8.76
N THR A 126 -12.88 -7.27 8.56
CA THR A 126 -12.15 -6.44 9.53
C THR A 126 -12.81 -5.06 9.63
N ALA A 127 -13.18 -4.45 8.50
CA ALA A 127 -13.88 -3.18 8.47
C ALA A 127 -15.19 -3.23 9.26
N VAL A 128 -15.98 -4.30 9.09
CA VAL A 128 -17.22 -4.52 9.86
C VAL A 128 -16.93 -4.63 11.36
N LYS A 129 -15.97 -5.45 11.77
CA LYS A 129 -15.57 -5.61 13.19
C LYS A 129 -15.10 -4.30 13.82
N LEU A 130 -14.49 -3.43 13.01
CA LEU A 130 -13.99 -2.12 13.43
C LEU A 130 -15.04 -1.00 13.27
N ALA A 131 -16.29 -1.32 12.93
CA ALA A 131 -17.36 -0.35 12.69
C ALA A 131 -17.00 0.72 11.63
N VAL A 132 -16.19 0.36 10.62
CA VAL A 132 -15.89 1.17 9.45
C VAL A 132 -17.02 0.93 8.44
N ARG A 133 -17.84 1.94 8.20
CA ARG A 133 -19.01 1.87 7.30
C ARG A 133 -18.64 2.04 5.84
N ASN A 134 -17.68 2.95 5.60
CA ASN A 134 -17.16 3.22 4.27
C ASN A 134 -15.61 3.10 4.28
N PRO A 135 -15.05 1.96 3.86
CA PRO A 135 -13.60 1.76 3.86
C PRO A 135 -12.86 2.60 2.80
N TYR A 136 -13.57 3.29 1.89
CA TYR A 136 -12.99 4.26 0.96
C TYR A 136 -12.91 5.67 1.56
N ASP A 137 -13.65 5.93 2.64
CA ASP A 137 -13.53 7.19 3.36
C ASP A 137 -12.21 7.24 4.14
N PRO A 138 -11.34 8.24 3.90
CA PRO A 138 -10.04 8.32 4.54
C PRO A 138 -10.09 8.38 6.06
N GLU A 139 -11.04 9.14 6.62
CA GLU A 139 -11.19 9.28 8.07
C GLU A 139 -11.60 7.95 8.71
N GLU A 140 -12.63 7.29 8.16
CA GLU A 140 -13.10 6.01 8.68
C GLU A 140 -12.03 4.91 8.53
N ASN A 141 -11.34 4.88 7.39
CA ASN A 141 -10.31 3.87 7.10
C ASN A 141 -9.08 4.03 8.02
N ILE A 142 -8.55 5.26 8.16
CA ILE A 142 -7.41 5.53 9.04
C ILE A 142 -7.80 5.28 10.49
N GLY A 143 -8.98 5.71 10.93
CA GLY A 143 -9.46 5.49 12.29
C GLY A 143 -9.62 4.01 12.63
N GLY A 144 -10.23 3.23 11.72
CA GLY A 144 -10.37 1.78 11.88
C GLY A 144 -9.02 1.06 11.90
N GLY A 145 -8.15 1.39 10.94
CA GLY A 145 -6.81 0.80 10.84
C GLY A 145 -5.92 1.13 12.03
N ALA A 146 -5.96 2.37 12.53
CA ALA A 146 -5.23 2.79 13.72
C ALA A 146 -5.69 2.03 14.97
N ARG A 147 -7.00 1.89 15.16
CA ARG A 147 -7.60 1.08 16.23
C ARG A 147 -7.16 -0.37 16.16
N HIS A 148 -7.17 -0.95 14.96
CA HIS A 148 -6.71 -2.33 14.77
C HIS A 148 -5.22 -2.50 15.08
N LEU A 149 -4.38 -1.57 14.59
CA LEU A 149 -2.96 -1.60 14.87
C LEU A 149 -2.68 -1.47 16.38
N ARG A 150 -3.42 -0.59 17.09
CA ARG A 150 -3.31 -0.47 18.55
C ARG A 150 -3.68 -1.76 19.25
N TYR A 151 -4.82 -2.36 18.88
CA TYR A 151 -5.23 -3.66 19.42
C TYR A 151 -4.13 -4.72 19.27
N LEU A 152 -3.49 -4.80 18.11
CA LEU A 152 -2.43 -5.77 17.86
C LEU A 152 -1.16 -5.45 18.67
N LEU A 153 -0.79 -4.18 18.83
CA LEU A 153 0.32 -3.80 19.70
C LEU A 153 0.07 -4.17 21.15
N ASP A 154 -1.13 -3.91 21.67
CA ASP A 154 -1.52 -4.32 23.03
C ASP A 154 -1.47 -5.84 23.19
N ARG A 155 -2.00 -6.58 22.19
CA ARG A 155 -2.02 -8.05 22.19
C ARG A 155 -0.62 -8.66 22.18
N PHE A 156 0.31 -8.09 21.43
CA PHE A 156 1.68 -8.59 21.31
C PHE A 156 2.67 -7.83 22.18
N HIS A 157 2.22 -7.24 23.31
CA HIS A 157 3.06 -6.61 24.33
C HIS A 157 4.02 -5.56 23.77
N GLU A 158 3.56 -4.70 22.88
CA GLU A 158 4.35 -3.66 22.19
C GLU A 158 5.46 -4.22 21.27
N ASP A 159 5.48 -5.53 21.00
CA ASP A 159 6.38 -6.11 19.99
C ASP A 159 5.91 -5.68 18.60
N LEU A 160 6.49 -4.57 18.12
CA LEU A 160 6.11 -3.98 16.83
C LEU A 160 6.27 -4.93 15.65
N PRO A 161 7.35 -5.70 15.49
CA PRO A 161 7.46 -6.73 14.45
C PRO A 161 6.33 -7.74 14.45
N LEU A 162 5.93 -8.26 15.62
CA LEU A 162 4.84 -9.22 15.75
C LEU A 162 3.48 -8.58 15.47
N ALA A 163 3.24 -7.37 15.97
CA ALA A 163 2.01 -6.63 15.68
C ALA A 163 1.85 -6.34 14.18
N LEU A 164 2.92 -5.94 13.49
CA LEU A 164 2.90 -5.74 12.05
C LEU A 164 2.70 -7.04 11.26
N ALA A 165 3.31 -8.15 11.72
CA ALA A 165 3.08 -9.46 11.13
C ALA A 165 1.62 -9.89 11.28
N ALA A 166 1.02 -9.63 12.44
CA ALA A 166 -0.39 -9.93 12.71
C ALA A 166 -1.33 -9.03 11.89
N TYR A 167 -0.96 -7.77 11.69
CA TYR A 167 -1.71 -6.85 10.83
C TYR A 167 -1.80 -7.39 9.39
N ASN A 168 -0.69 -7.87 8.85
CA ASN A 168 -0.62 -8.39 7.47
C ASN A 168 -1.17 -9.81 7.31
N ALA A 169 -0.77 -10.74 8.20
CA ALA A 169 -1.06 -12.16 8.04
C ALA A 169 -2.23 -12.68 8.91
N GLY A 170 -2.73 -11.84 9.82
CA GLY A 170 -3.70 -12.23 10.84
C GLY A 170 -3.06 -12.73 12.14
N GLU A 171 -3.68 -12.39 13.27
CA GLU A 171 -3.17 -12.71 14.62
C GLU A 171 -3.02 -14.20 14.86
N HIS A 172 -3.95 -15.03 14.37
CA HIS A 172 -3.88 -16.50 14.56
C HIS A 172 -2.61 -17.12 14.01
N ARG A 173 -2.08 -16.61 12.90
CA ARG A 173 -0.82 -17.10 12.33
C ARG A 173 0.36 -16.75 13.23
N VAL A 174 0.38 -15.54 13.79
CA VAL A 174 1.44 -15.13 14.73
C VAL A 174 1.35 -15.94 16.03
N ASP A 175 0.15 -16.16 16.56
CA ASP A 175 -0.08 -17.00 17.75
C ASP A 175 0.40 -18.44 17.53
N GLN A 176 0.14 -19.00 16.36
CA GLN A 176 0.57 -20.37 16.01
C GLN A 176 2.09 -20.52 16.05
N TYR A 177 2.82 -19.55 15.50
CA TYR A 177 4.28 -19.62 15.43
C TYR A 177 4.96 -19.06 16.68
N ARG A 178 4.28 -18.25 17.49
CA ARG A 178 4.82 -17.51 18.67
C ARG A 178 6.07 -16.67 18.33
N THR A 179 6.26 -16.35 17.07
CA THR A 179 7.36 -15.56 16.51
C THR A 179 6.93 -15.00 15.16
N LEU A 180 7.81 -14.27 14.50
CA LEU A 180 7.56 -13.80 13.14
C LEU A 180 7.35 -15.01 12.19
N PRO A 181 6.15 -15.20 11.62
CA PRO A 181 5.84 -16.36 10.80
C PRO A 181 6.82 -16.52 9.63
N PRO A 182 7.16 -17.78 9.23
CA PRO A 182 8.03 -18.06 8.10
C PRO A 182 7.30 -17.88 6.76
N ILE A 183 6.59 -16.74 6.60
CA ILE A 183 5.85 -16.35 5.42
C ILE A 183 6.60 -15.19 4.78
N ASP A 184 7.15 -15.41 3.59
CA ASP A 184 8.02 -14.44 2.92
C ASP A 184 7.33 -13.10 2.70
N GLU A 185 6.07 -13.10 2.27
CA GLU A 185 5.26 -11.89 2.10
C GLU A 185 5.18 -11.08 3.39
N THR A 186 4.87 -11.74 4.51
CA THR A 186 4.74 -11.09 5.82
C THR A 186 6.07 -10.54 6.32
N ARG A 187 7.17 -11.28 6.12
CA ARG A 187 8.52 -10.82 6.50
C ARG A 187 8.94 -9.60 5.67
N HIS A 188 8.65 -9.61 4.37
CA HIS A 188 8.88 -8.46 3.51
C HIS A 188 8.03 -7.26 3.91
N TYR A 189 6.76 -7.49 4.26
CA TYR A 189 5.87 -6.45 4.75
C TYR A 189 6.42 -5.78 6.02
N VAL A 190 6.75 -6.56 7.03
CA VAL A 190 7.33 -6.05 8.29
C VAL A 190 8.59 -5.22 8.02
N THR A 191 9.51 -5.74 7.21
CA THR A 191 10.73 -5.03 6.82
C THR A 191 10.43 -3.72 6.09
N LYS A 192 9.45 -3.73 5.17
CA LYS A 192 9.00 -2.58 4.39
C LYS A 192 8.45 -1.48 5.31
N VAL A 193 7.55 -1.83 6.24
CA VAL A 193 6.97 -0.88 7.19
C VAL A 193 8.03 -0.29 8.11
N LEU A 194 8.89 -1.11 8.69
CA LEU A 194 9.98 -0.63 9.59
C LEU A 194 10.95 0.30 8.87
N ARG A 195 11.25 0.06 7.59
CA ARG A 195 12.06 0.97 6.77
C ARG A 195 11.38 2.32 6.58
N PHE A 196 10.08 2.34 6.24
CA PHE A 196 9.33 3.58 6.10
C PHE A 196 9.19 4.31 7.44
N TYR A 197 8.96 3.58 8.52
CA TYR A 197 8.87 4.16 9.86
C TYR A 197 10.15 4.92 10.24
N ARG A 198 11.33 4.30 10.05
CA ARG A 198 12.62 4.96 10.26
C ARG A 198 12.80 6.20 9.39
N ALA A 199 12.42 6.12 8.11
CA ALA A 199 12.50 7.25 7.19
C ALA A 199 11.62 8.43 7.63
N PHE A 200 10.38 8.16 8.05
CA PHE A 200 9.48 9.20 8.54
C PHE A 200 9.91 9.79 9.89
N LEU A 201 10.48 9.00 10.79
CA LEU A 201 11.10 9.50 12.02
C LEU A 201 12.25 10.48 11.71
N TYR A 202 13.15 10.08 10.83
CA TYR A 202 14.31 10.89 10.48
C TYR A 202 13.91 12.20 9.81
N ASN A 203 12.95 12.17 8.88
CA ASN A 203 12.45 13.36 8.20
C ASN A 203 11.68 14.29 9.17
N GLY A 204 10.95 13.74 10.12
CA GLY A 204 10.27 14.51 11.16
C GLY A 204 11.23 15.28 12.08
N ILE A 205 12.41 14.74 12.31
CA ILE A 205 13.46 15.41 13.10
C ILE A 205 14.11 16.55 12.29
N ARG A 206 14.15 16.45 10.96
CA ARG A 206 14.81 17.43 10.08
C ARG A 206 13.91 18.57 9.60
N THR A 207 12.60 18.51 9.77
CA THR A 207 11.74 19.67 9.53
C THR A 207 12.04 20.70 10.62
N PRO A 208 12.66 21.84 10.30
CA PRO A 208 12.77 22.91 11.28
C PRO A 208 11.35 23.28 11.67
N SER A 209 11.04 23.24 12.96
CA SER A 209 9.90 23.90 13.54
C SER A 209 9.66 25.18 12.75
N ALA A 210 8.42 25.34 12.23
CA ALA A 210 8.02 26.50 11.47
C ALA A 210 8.70 27.74 12.06
N ARG A 211 9.47 28.47 11.25
CA ARG A 211 9.96 29.78 11.65
C ARG A 211 8.75 30.55 12.15
N VAL A 212 8.64 30.68 13.44
CA VAL A 212 7.80 31.72 14.04
C VAL A 212 8.41 33.01 13.51
N SER A 213 7.81 33.53 12.46
CA SER A 213 8.12 34.86 11.95
C SER A 213 7.62 35.83 13.00
N SER A 214 8.45 36.02 14.02
CA SER A 214 8.32 37.12 14.95
C SER A 214 8.71 38.43 14.21
N SER A 215 7.84 38.87 13.31
CA SER A 215 7.82 40.25 12.90
C SER A 215 7.29 41.08 14.07
N ILE A 216 8.07 41.18 15.14
CA ILE A 216 7.91 42.26 16.12
C ILE A 216 8.25 43.51 15.35
N ARG A 217 7.23 44.18 14.87
CA ARG A 217 7.30 45.55 14.36
C ARG A 217 7.54 46.45 15.58
N VAL A 218 8.83 46.69 15.90
CA VAL A 218 9.21 47.73 16.86
C VAL A 218 8.71 49.03 16.28
N SER A 219 7.59 49.54 16.83
CA SER A 219 7.13 50.87 16.58
C SER A 219 8.17 51.84 17.18
N ARG A 220 8.92 52.51 16.31
CA ARG A 220 9.77 53.62 16.74
C ARG A 220 8.90 54.65 17.40
N SER A 221 8.99 54.78 18.72
CA SER A 221 8.50 55.91 19.50
C SER A 221 9.10 57.21 18.97
N GLN A 222 8.21 58.16 18.66
CA GLN A 222 8.60 59.54 18.30
C GLN A 222 9.32 60.19 19.48
N PRO A 223 10.31 61.07 19.23
CA PRO A 223 10.96 61.80 20.29
C PRO A 223 10.01 62.89 20.85
N LEU A 224 9.91 62.94 22.18
CA LEU A 224 9.24 63.99 22.92
C LEU A 224 9.81 65.34 22.55
N ALA A 225 8.95 66.21 22.06
CA ALA A 225 9.26 67.63 21.85
C ALA A 225 9.64 68.26 23.17
N ALA A 226 10.76 68.99 23.17
CA ALA A 226 11.26 69.77 24.31
C ALA A 226 10.30 70.84 24.71
N TRP A 227 9.95 70.91 25.99
CA TRP A 227 9.35 72.03 26.65
C TRP A 227 10.48 73.00 26.99
N HIS A 228 10.38 74.26 26.51
CA HIS A 228 11.10 75.41 27.02
C HIS A 228 10.14 76.30 27.80
N PRO A 229 10.61 76.96 28.87
CA PRO A 229 9.83 77.70 29.79
C PRO A 229 9.31 79.01 29.23
#